data_a46bf115bbbb010f3b4d0ea086e5b160
#
_entry.id   a46bf115bbbb010f3b4d0ea086e5b160
#
_cell.length_a   1.000
_cell.length_b   1.000
_cell.length_c   1.000
_cell.angle_alpha   90.00
_cell.angle_beta   90.00
_cell.angle_gamma   90.00
#
_symmetry.space_group_name_H-M   'P 1'
#
loop_
_entity.id
_entity.type
_entity.pdbx_description
1 polymer ?
#
loop_
_entity_poly.entity_id
_entity_poly.type
_entity_poly.pdbx_seq_one_letter_code
_entity_poly.pdbx_strand_id
1 'polypeptide(L)'
;CPQRSERLGWTGDAQVFAPTASYHMDTRAFFHKFIKDLRDEQKELDGGMPNFLPNIGHKEKAGSVWGDIATFLPNTLYTYFGNEEEMEYCYPLMKDWVDFIDRGDAARGERKYLFDFMDTFGDWLALDGPTPTSFKGSTNDTFISSV
;
A
#
# COMPACT_ATOMS: atom_id res chain seq x y z
N CYS A 1 9.08 -7.08 -4.57
CA CYS A 1 10.44 -7.49 -4.98
C CYS A 1 11.42 -7.34 -3.82
N PRO A 2 12.02 -8.41 -3.31
CA PRO A 2 12.92 -8.34 -2.16
C PRO A 2 14.34 -7.88 -2.57
N GLN A 3 14.45 -6.70 -3.16
CA GLN A 3 15.71 -6.13 -3.63
C GLN A 3 16.56 -5.51 -2.52
N ARG A 4 15.97 -5.22 -1.37
CA ARG A 4 16.65 -4.68 -0.20
C ARG A 4 17.44 -5.75 0.55
N SER A 5 18.37 -5.35 1.41
CA SER A 5 19.22 -6.27 2.19
C SER A 5 18.42 -7.16 3.14
N GLU A 6 17.33 -6.64 3.71
CA GLU A 6 16.39 -7.36 4.56
C GLU A 6 15.52 -8.38 3.81
N ARG A 7 15.47 -8.32 2.48
CA ARG A 7 14.76 -9.27 1.61
C ARG A 7 13.24 -9.33 1.83
N LEU A 8 12.64 -8.24 2.30
CA LEU A 8 11.19 -8.11 2.47
C LEU A 8 10.52 -7.64 1.17
N GLY A 9 9.33 -8.14 0.90
CA GLY A 9 8.54 -7.76 -0.28
C GLY A 9 7.69 -6.53 -0.01
N TRP A 10 8.32 -5.36 0.09
CA TRP A 10 7.67 -4.09 0.40
C TRP A 10 6.54 -3.75 -0.57
N THR A 11 5.37 -3.40 -0.03
CA THR A 11 4.17 -3.11 -0.82
C THR A 11 4.27 -1.79 -1.56
N GLY A 12 4.87 -0.77 -0.98
CA GLY A 12 5.16 0.49 -1.65
C GLY A 12 6.08 0.31 -2.87
N ASP A 13 7.18 -0.47 -2.70
CA ASP A 13 8.08 -0.82 -3.81
C ASP A 13 7.36 -1.60 -4.92
N ALA A 14 6.54 -2.57 -4.54
CA ALA A 14 5.76 -3.36 -5.50
C ALA A 14 4.77 -2.49 -6.28
N GLN A 15 4.08 -1.57 -5.61
CA GLN A 15 3.14 -0.62 -6.21
C GLN A 15 3.82 0.25 -7.27
N VAL A 16 4.95 0.87 -6.92
CA VAL A 16 5.70 1.76 -7.84
C VAL A 16 6.29 0.99 -9.01
N PHE A 17 6.73 -0.26 -8.80
CA PHE A 17 7.35 -1.07 -9.84
C PHE A 17 6.33 -1.78 -10.75
N ALA A 18 5.09 -1.98 -10.31
CA ALA A 18 4.08 -2.75 -11.05
C ALA A 18 3.84 -2.23 -12.50
N PRO A 19 3.73 -0.92 -12.76
CA PRO A 19 3.61 -0.40 -14.13
C PRO A 19 4.80 -0.78 -15.01
N THR A 20 6.03 -0.62 -14.51
CA THR A 20 7.25 -0.97 -15.24
C THR A 20 7.30 -2.47 -15.53
N ALA A 21 7.00 -3.32 -14.55
CA ALA A 21 6.97 -4.76 -14.75
C ALA A 21 5.93 -5.16 -15.80
N SER A 22 4.71 -4.58 -15.74
CA SER A 22 3.63 -4.88 -16.68
C SER A 22 3.88 -4.38 -18.09
N TYR A 23 4.71 -3.34 -18.23
CA TYR A 23 5.17 -2.89 -19.56
C TYR A 23 6.16 -3.88 -20.20
N HIS A 24 7.03 -4.49 -19.39
CA HIS A 24 8.09 -5.36 -19.91
C HIS A 24 7.69 -6.83 -20.05
N MET A 25 6.69 -7.29 -19.32
CA MET A 25 6.30 -8.69 -19.29
C MET A 25 4.83 -8.89 -18.95
N ASP A 26 4.29 -10.06 -19.25
CA ASP A 26 2.96 -10.46 -18.80
C ASP A 26 2.99 -10.80 -17.31
N THR A 27 2.55 -9.85 -16.49
CA THR A 27 2.53 -9.97 -15.03
C THR A 27 1.21 -10.43 -14.45
N ARG A 28 0.19 -10.73 -15.28
CA ARG A 28 -1.18 -11.05 -14.82
C ARG A 28 -1.21 -12.16 -13.78
N ALA A 29 -0.63 -13.31 -14.08
CA ALA A 29 -0.65 -14.44 -13.14
C ALA A 29 0.12 -14.16 -11.85
N PHE A 30 1.24 -13.43 -11.95
CA PHE A 30 2.04 -13.03 -10.79
C PHE A 30 1.25 -12.08 -9.87
N PHE A 31 0.70 -11.01 -10.41
CA PHE A 31 -0.03 -10.04 -9.61
C PHE A 31 -1.39 -10.55 -9.14
N HIS A 32 -2.07 -11.42 -9.90
CA HIS A 32 -3.26 -12.12 -9.40
C HIS A 32 -2.93 -12.89 -8.11
N LYS A 33 -1.84 -13.67 -8.12
CA LYS A 33 -1.38 -14.38 -6.92
C LYS A 33 -1.02 -13.43 -5.78
N PHE A 34 -0.34 -12.33 -6.09
CA PHE A 34 0.06 -11.32 -5.12
C PHE A 34 -1.17 -10.65 -4.46
N ILE A 35 -2.19 -10.29 -5.25
CA ILE A 35 -3.46 -9.74 -4.78
C ILE A 35 -4.19 -10.73 -3.86
N LYS A 36 -4.20 -12.02 -4.23
CA LYS A 36 -4.77 -13.05 -3.37
C LYS A 36 -4.09 -13.11 -2.00
N ASP A 37 -2.77 -13.07 -1.98
CA ASP A 37 -2.00 -13.08 -0.74
C ASP A 37 -2.24 -11.79 0.07
N LEU A 38 -2.28 -10.62 -0.57
CA LEU A 38 -2.65 -9.36 0.07
C LEU A 38 -4.04 -9.45 0.72
N ARG A 39 -5.00 -10.06 0.02
CA ARG A 39 -6.36 -10.23 0.52
C ARG A 39 -6.42 -11.14 1.75
N ASP A 40 -5.60 -12.18 1.79
CA ASP A 40 -5.56 -13.09 2.94
C ASP A 40 -4.93 -12.39 4.16
N GLU A 41 -3.83 -11.64 3.98
CA GLU A 41 -3.22 -10.82 5.04
C GLU A 41 -4.15 -9.69 5.51
N GLN A 42 -4.89 -9.06 4.61
CA GLN A 42 -5.84 -8.00 4.92
C GLN A 42 -6.93 -8.44 5.90
N LYS A 43 -7.42 -9.68 5.76
CA LYS A 43 -8.43 -10.26 6.68
C LYS A 43 -7.88 -10.37 8.10
N GLU A 44 -6.61 -10.78 8.24
CA GLU A 44 -5.94 -10.87 9.55
C GLU A 44 -5.64 -9.48 10.15
N LEU A 45 -5.59 -8.45 9.31
CA LEU A 45 -5.31 -7.06 9.69
C LEU A 45 -6.58 -6.19 9.81
N ASP A 46 -7.77 -6.80 9.89
CA ASP A 46 -9.05 -6.08 10.03
C ASP A 46 -9.28 -5.02 8.92
N GLY A 47 -8.98 -5.39 7.69
CA GLY A 47 -9.10 -4.52 6.52
C GLY A 47 -7.89 -3.62 6.23
N GLY A 48 -6.95 -3.54 7.16
CA GLY A 48 -5.67 -2.86 6.94
C GLY A 48 -4.76 -3.65 5.99
N MET A 49 -3.71 -3.00 5.49
CA MET A 49 -2.74 -3.63 4.59
C MET A 49 -1.42 -3.91 5.29
N PRO A 50 -0.66 -4.93 4.88
CA PRO A 50 0.69 -5.15 5.39
C PRO A 50 1.69 -4.19 4.73
N ASN A 51 2.78 -3.87 5.43
CA ASN A 51 3.90 -3.11 4.86
C ASN A 51 4.69 -3.92 3.81
N PHE A 52 4.70 -5.22 3.94
CA PHE A 52 5.40 -6.15 3.02
C PHE A 52 4.69 -7.50 2.97
N LEU A 53 4.90 -8.23 1.88
CA LEU A 53 4.26 -9.52 1.63
C LEU A 53 5.34 -10.58 1.26
N PRO A 54 5.35 -11.76 1.89
CA PRO A 54 4.50 -12.20 2.98
C PRO A 54 4.78 -11.45 4.30
N ASN A 55 3.75 -11.32 5.13
CA ASN A 55 3.82 -10.55 6.39
C ASN A 55 4.43 -11.35 7.56
N ILE A 56 5.19 -12.34 7.36
CA ILE A 56 5.98 -13.17 8.28
C ILE A 56 5.71 -13.00 9.80
N GLY A 57 4.43 -12.85 10.18
CA GLY A 57 3.98 -12.74 11.59
C GLY A 57 4.00 -11.32 12.18
N HIS A 58 4.27 -10.30 11.39
CA HIS A 58 4.10 -8.92 11.81
C HIS A 58 2.62 -8.55 11.84
N LYS A 59 2.19 -7.81 12.86
CA LYS A 59 0.82 -7.30 12.99
C LYS A 59 0.70 -5.81 12.68
N GLU A 60 1.80 -5.21 12.26
CA GLU A 60 1.82 -3.80 11.91
C GLU A 60 1.08 -3.58 10.59
N LYS A 61 0.16 -2.62 10.61
CA LYS A 61 -0.58 -2.21 9.42
C LYS A 61 0.21 -1.15 8.69
N ALA A 62 0.18 -1.21 7.37
CA ALA A 62 0.74 -0.18 6.52
C ALA A 62 -0.06 1.12 6.65
N GLY A 63 0.64 2.24 6.70
CA GLY A 63 0.05 3.54 6.47
C GLY A 63 -0.28 3.77 5.00
N SER A 64 -0.88 4.93 4.70
CA SER A 64 -1.05 5.43 3.34
C SER A 64 0.28 5.42 2.58
N VAL A 65 0.23 5.41 1.28
CA VAL A 65 1.29 5.13 0.32
C VAL A 65 1.61 3.63 0.23
N TRP A 66 2.04 2.94 1.29
CA TRP A 66 2.29 1.49 1.26
C TRP A 66 0.99 0.68 1.22
N GLY A 67 0.00 1.07 2.01
CA GLY A 67 -1.32 0.42 2.04
C GLY A 67 -2.16 0.68 0.79
N ASP A 68 -1.88 1.77 0.07
CA ASP A 68 -2.60 2.15 -1.14
C ASP A 68 -2.39 1.18 -2.31
N ILE A 69 -1.44 0.23 -2.17
CA ILE A 69 -1.31 -0.90 -3.10
C ILE A 69 -2.65 -1.62 -3.32
N ALA A 70 -3.53 -1.63 -2.32
CA ALA A 70 -4.87 -2.20 -2.41
C ALA A 70 -5.72 -1.63 -3.56
N THR A 71 -5.49 -0.37 -3.92
CA THR A 71 -6.21 0.33 -5.00
C THR A 71 -5.35 0.55 -6.23
N PHE A 72 -4.08 0.90 -6.05
CA PHE A 72 -3.17 1.19 -7.16
C PHE A 72 -2.83 -0.03 -8.00
N LEU A 73 -2.58 -1.18 -7.37
CA LEU A 73 -2.22 -2.39 -8.12
C LEU A 73 -3.37 -2.89 -9.01
N PRO A 74 -4.62 -3.03 -8.52
CA PRO A 74 -5.76 -3.35 -9.37
C PRO A 74 -5.95 -2.38 -10.54
N ASN A 75 -5.85 -1.07 -10.29
CA ASN A 75 -5.93 -0.05 -11.32
C ASN A 75 -4.81 -0.18 -12.36
N THR A 76 -3.60 -0.47 -11.94
CA THR A 76 -2.47 -0.73 -12.85
C THR A 76 -2.76 -1.94 -13.75
N LEU A 77 -3.23 -3.05 -13.18
CA LEU A 77 -3.56 -4.26 -13.96
C LEU A 77 -4.68 -3.99 -14.96
N TYR A 78 -5.72 -3.27 -14.54
CA TYR A 78 -6.80 -2.88 -15.45
C TYR A 78 -6.30 -1.99 -16.58
N THR A 79 -5.45 -1.02 -16.28
CA THR A 79 -4.87 -0.10 -17.27
C THR A 79 -4.03 -0.85 -18.33
N TYR A 80 -3.25 -1.84 -17.92
CA TYR A 80 -2.37 -2.58 -18.84
C TYR A 80 -3.06 -3.74 -19.55
N PHE A 81 -4.04 -4.38 -18.93
CA PHE A 81 -4.60 -5.64 -19.43
C PHE A 81 -6.10 -5.61 -19.69
N GLY A 82 -6.83 -4.60 -19.21
CA GLY A 82 -8.26 -4.38 -19.49
C GLY A 82 -9.19 -5.50 -19.00
N ASN A 83 -8.81 -6.27 -17.99
CA ASN A 83 -9.59 -7.40 -17.50
C ASN A 83 -10.60 -6.95 -16.42
N GLU A 84 -11.89 -6.90 -16.78
CA GLU A 84 -12.99 -6.53 -15.88
C GLU A 84 -13.22 -7.59 -14.79
N GLU A 85 -13.09 -8.88 -15.10
CA GLU A 85 -13.26 -9.97 -14.13
C GLU A 85 -12.19 -9.87 -13.02
N GLU A 86 -10.97 -9.50 -13.38
CA GLU A 86 -9.88 -9.27 -12.41
C GLU A 86 -10.18 -8.03 -11.53
N MET A 87 -10.75 -6.98 -12.10
CA MET A 87 -11.16 -5.80 -11.35
C MET A 87 -12.28 -6.13 -10.35
N GLU A 88 -13.28 -6.91 -10.77
CA GLU A 88 -14.33 -7.41 -9.87
C GLU A 88 -13.75 -8.28 -8.74
N TYR A 89 -12.79 -9.16 -9.05
CA TYR A 89 -12.08 -9.96 -8.06
C TYR A 89 -11.33 -9.11 -7.02
N CYS A 90 -10.75 -7.98 -7.46
CA CYS A 90 -10.00 -7.05 -6.61
C CYS A 90 -10.91 -6.14 -5.76
N TYR A 91 -12.18 -5.96 -6.13
CA TYR A 91 -13.07 -4.99 -5.48
C TYR A 91 -13.16 -5.14 -3.95
N PRO A 92 -13.27 -6.35 -3.37
CA PRO A 92 -13.29 -6.50 -1.91
C PRO A 92 -12.00 -6.03 -1.23
N LEU A 93 -10.83 -6.22 -1.86
CA LEU A 93 -9.54 -5.72 -1.36
C LEU A 93 -9.53 -4.19 -1.29
N MET A 94 -9.95 -3.56 -2.39
CA MET A 94 -10.02 -2.10 -2.52
C MET A 94 -11.00 -1.51 -1.50
N LYS A 95 -12.19 -2.08 -1.42
CA LYS A 95 -13.25 -1.61 -0.53
C LYS A 95 -12.85 -1.70 0.95
N ASP A 96 -12.31 -2.82 1.38
CA ASP A 96 -11.95 -3.03 2.78
C ASP A 96 -10.80 -2.10 3.21
N TRP A 97 -9.88 -1.74 2.31
CA TRP A 97 -8.86 -0.72 2.56
C TRP A 97 -9.48 0.67 2.77
N VAL A 98 -10.37 1.09 1.89
CA VAL A 98 -11.06 2.38 2.02
C VAL A 98 -11.93 2.42 3.28
N ASP A 99 -12.66 1.35 3.58
CA ASP A 99 -13.46 1.24 4.80
C ASP A 99 -12.56 1.27 6.06
N PHE A 100 -11.37 0.68 6.01
CA PHE A 100 -10.40 0.75 7.10
C PHE A 100 -9.96 2.19 7.39
N ILE A 101 -9.63 2.95 6.34
CA ILE A 101 -9.29 4.37 6.46
C ILE A 101 -10.46 5.17 7.03
N ASP A 102 -11.67 4.96 6.50
CA ASP A 102 -12.89 5.65 6.97
C ASP A 102 -13.17 5.37 8.45
N ARG A 103 -13.02 4.12 8.90
CA ARG A 103 -13.16 3.76 10.30
C ARG A 103 -12.09 4.41 11.19
N GLY A 104 -10.84 4.46 10.72
CA GLY A 104 -9.74 5.11 11.43
C GLY A 104 -9.98 6.60 11.64
N ASP A 105 -10.44 7.28 10.60
CA ASP A 105 -10.81 8.70 10.70
C ASP A 105 -12.02 8.94 11.61
N ALA A 106 -13.04 8.11 11.50
CA ALA A 106 -14.26 8.23 12.33
C ALA A 106 -14.02 7.94 13.82
N ALA A 107 -13.10 7.03 14.15
CA ALA A 107 -12.81 6.63 15.53
C ALA A 107 -12.28 7.76 16.42
N ARG A 108 -11.85 8.88 15.84
CA ARG A 108 -11.39 10.08 16.54
C ARG A 108 -12.52 10.98 17.07
N GLY A 109 -13.77 10.63 16.78
CA GLY A 109 -14.96 11.37 17.19
C GLY A 109 -15.35 12.52 16.28
N GLU A 110 -14.40 13.16 15.62
CA GLU A 110 -14.59 14.19 14.60
C GLU A 110 -13.82 13.78 13.33
N ARG A 111 -14.52 13.67 12.20
CA ARG A 111 -13.89 13.36 10.93
C ARG A 111 -13.06 14.53 10.45
N LYS A 112 -11.78 14.30 10.18
CA LYS A 112 -10.86 15.31 9.67
C LYS A 112 -10.53 15.13 8.19
N TYR A 113 -10.84 13.93 7.64
CA TYR A 113 -10.42 13.54 6.29
C TYR A 113 -8.90 13.65 6.09
N LEU A 114 -8.16 13.35 7.16
CA LEU A 114 -6.70 13.35 7.19
C LEU A 114 -6.20 11.99 7.68
N PHE A 115 -5.16 11.47 7.02
CA PHE A 115 -4.51 10.24 7.45
C PHE A 115 -3.48 10.54 8.57
N ASP A 116 -3.98 10.84 9.78
CA ASP A 116 -3.15 11.17 10.96
C ASP A 116 -3.45 10.26 12.17
N PHE A 117 -4.10 9.11 11.94
CA PHE A 117 -4.53 8.20 12.99
C PHE A 117 -3.59 7.00 13.18
N MET A 118 -2.55 6.86 12.36
CA MET A 118 -1.50 5.86 12.49
C MET A 118 -0.20 6.34 11.85
N ASP A 119 0.90 5.68 12.21
CA ASP A 119 2.23 6.00 11.67
C ASP A 119 2.31 5.71 10.17
N THR A 120 3.04 6.58 9.47
CA THR A 120 3.37 6.43 8.06
C THR A 120 4.87 6.64 7.82
N PHE A 121 5.35 6.21 6.67
CA PHE A 121 6.75 6.47 6.29
C PHE A 121 6.98 7.91 5.81
N GLY A 122 5.91 8.66 5.50
CA GLY A 122 6.00 10.04 5.05
C GLY A 122 6.82 10.18 3.77
N ASP A 123 7.57 11.27 3.66
CA ASP A 123 8.48 11.55 2.54
C ASP A 123 9.78 10.73 2.70
N TRP A 124 9.69 9.43 2.44
CA TRP A 124 10.73 8.45 2.69
C TRP A 124 11.95 8.64 1.79
N LEU A 125 13.13 8.72 2.39
CA LEU A 125 14.43 8.92 1.74
C LEU A 125 14.58 10.27 1.00
N ALA A 126 13.77 11.27 1.30
CA ALA A 126 14.02 12.61 0.82
C ALA A 126 15.33 13.17 1.40
N LEU A 127 16.04 13.95 0.58
CA LEU A 127 17.39 14.45 0.92
C LEU A 127 17.37 15.73 1.77
N ASP A 128 16.19 16.26 2.08
CA ASP A 128 15.97 17.50 2.83
C ASP A 128 15.53 17.27 4.29
N GLY A 129 15.74 16.07 4.80
CA GLY A 129 15.43 15.72 6.18
C GLY A 129 16.21 16.56 7.21
N PRO A 130 15.74 16.62 8.47
CA PRO A 130 16.31 17.50 9.51
C PRO A 130 17.77 17.19 9.85
N THR A 131 18.27 16.02 9.52
CA THR A 131 19.68 15.62 9.69
C THR A 131 20.17 14.85 8.48
N PRO A 132 21.51 14.82 8.21
CA PRO A 132 22.07 14.05 7.09
C PRO A 132 21.79 12.54 7.12
N THR A 133 21.33 12.01 8.26
CA THR A 133 21.00 10.60 8.45
C THR A 133 19.50 10.34 8.58
N SER A 134 18.67 11.36 8.35
CA SER A 134 17.22 11.19 8.39
C SER A 134 16.74 10.31 7.24
N PHE A 135 15.86 9.38 7.56
CA PHE A 135 15.16 8.59 6.55
C PHE A 135 13.92 9.28 5.98
N LYS A 136 13.39 10.26 6.70
CA LYS A 136 12.23 11.06 6.29
C LYS A 136 12.65 12.47 5.92
N GLY A 137 12.02 13.04 4.91
CA GLY A 137 12.18 14.41 4.49
C GLY A 137 11.55 15.42 5.46
N SER A 138 11.60 16.69 5.09
CA SER A 138 11.03 17.80 5.87
C SER A 138 9.52 17.96 5.69
N THR A 139 8.91 17.32 4.70
CA THR A 139 7.48 17.39 4.45
C THR A 139 6.70 16.69 5.56
N ASN A 140 5.63 17.32 6.04
CA ASN A 140 4.80 16.76 7.10
C ASN A 140 4.17 15.43 6.69
N ASP A 141 4.31 14.39 7.52
CA ASP A 141 3.85 13.03 7.25
C ASP A 141 2.33 12.98 6.99
N THR A 142 1.54 13.73 7.75
CA THR A 142 0.09 13.79 7.56
C THR A 142 -0.28 14.38 6.21
N PHE A 143 0.44 15.38 5.74
CA PHE A 143 0.22 15.97 4.41
C PHE A 143 0.46 14.92 3.31
N ILE A 144 1.63 14.26 3.33
CA ILE A 144 1.98 13.21 2.38
C ILE A 144 0.95 12.07 2.37
N SER A 145 0.46 11.69 3.55
CA SER A 145 -0.43 10.54 3.71
C SER A 145 -1.90 10.85 3.40
N SER A 146 -2.27 12.11 3.23
CA SER A 146 -3.67 12.55 3.03
C SER A 146 -3.95 13.06 1.62
N VAL A 147 -2.93 13.13 0.76
CA VAL A 147 -3.02 13.57 -0.66
C VAL A 147 -3.14 12.37 -1.56
#